data_97ffa54b565ea136574f32b2ee11c404
#
_entry.id   97ffa54b565ea136574f32b2ee11c404
#
_cell.length_a   1.000
_cell.length_b   1.000
_cell.length_c   1.000
_cell.angle_alpha   90.00
_cell.angle_beta   90.00
_cell.angle_gamma   90.00
#
_symmetry.space_group_name_H-M   'P 1'
#
loop_
_entity.id
_entity.type
_entity.pdbx_description
1 polymer ?
#
loop_
_entity_poly.entity_id
_entity_poly.type
_entity_poly.pdbx_seq_one_letter_code
_entity_poly.pdbx_strand_id
1 'polypeptide(L)'
;YWLKTWGLHADASPTSRRATFYVEPRPVISIQQPGNVVKTSFVEVHWSYSNVGGTTQSRARVELYLGGNQLVETQEVTGPGTIVRLKTYLENSRTYRVVVKAANTHGVESLVANQTFGVQYEKPPVPNVYSEWDDEAGCVRVRVVNPAPAAGKPAAVRNRVERSDDGGRTWTIITEDLPVSGALSDYEALSHGAVSYRVTATSDLPSSSVVTKELPIESWAMWLGGGENFGLTVPLRWDPLHSCKTGLVNRKIHRFAGRTKGVEMSGKHREKTLSLSAVLTDENWDLLQRLEELSYLPAPFLYRDPMGRRVYCSVRDVSLDRALSGKWQVKIEVEEVDR
;
A
#
# COMPACT_ATOMS: atom_id res chain seq x y z
N TYR A 1 38.84 -56.61 -5.74
CA TYR A 1 39.50 -56.50 -7.04
C TYR A 1 40.98 -56.74 -6.89
N TRP A 2 41.58 -57.43 -7.84
CA TRP A 2 43.02 -57.73 -7.87
C TRP A 2 43.61 -56.96 -9.04
N LEU A 3 44.64 -56.12 -8.78
CA LEU A 3 45.42 -55.47 -9.83
C LEU A 3 46.71 -56.22 -9.99
N LYS A 4 46.95 -56.80 -11.17
CA LYS A 4 48.25 -57.31 -11.57
C LYS A 4 48.88 -56.36 -12.56
N THR A 5 50.08 -55.91 -12.31
CA THR A 5 50.89 -55.15 -13.27
C THR A 5 51.88 -56.09 -13.93
N TRP A 6 52.02 -55.99 -15.25
CA TRP A 6 52.94 -56.76 -16.06
C TRP A 6 54.01 -55.82 -16.59
N GLY A 7 55.25 -56.17 -16.42
CA GLY A 7 56.37 -55.48 -17.05
C GLY A 7 56.53 -55.77 -18.53
N LEU A 8 57.34 -54.98 -19.25
CA LEU A 8 57.56 -55.11 -20.71
C LEU A 8 58.09 -56.46 -21.16
N HIS A 9 58.59 -57.30 -20.29
CA HIS A 9 59.16 -58.64 -20.54
C HIS A 9 58.36 -59.78 -19.92
N ALA A 10 57.08 -59.61 -19.76
CA ALA A 10 56.14 -60.60 -19.25
C ALA A 10 56.41 -61.15 -17.84
N ASP A 11 57.33 -60.54 -17.08
CA ASP A 11 57.58 -60.95 -15.72
C ASP A 11 56.54 -60.28 -14.77
N ALA A 12 55.78 -61.16 -14.09
CA ALA A 12 54.81 -60.67 -13.12
C ALA A 12 55.57 -60.14 -11.88
N SER A 13 55.23 -58.97 -11.44
CA SER A 13 55.75 -58.45 -10.16
C SER A 13 55.51 -59.47 -9.04
N PRO A 14 56.56 -59.90 -8.32
CA PRO A 14 56.41 -60.89 -7.30
C PRO A 14 55.65 -60.43 -6.04
N THR A 15 55.37 -59.15 -5.92
CA THR A 15 54.67 -58.60 -4.79
C THR A 15 53.50 -57.71 -5.24
N SER A 16 52.31 -58.24 -5.13
CA SER A 16 51.12 -57.36 -5.17
C SER A 16 50.90 -56.76 -3.80
N ARG A 17 50.94 -55.42 -3.71
CA ARG A 17 50.42 -54.76 -2.53
C ARG A 17 48.91 -54.94 -2.46
N ARG A 18 48.42 -55.53 -1.39
CA ARG A 18 47.00 -55.65 -1.11
C ARG A 18 46.50 -54.30 -0.60
N ALA A 19 45.70 -53.62 -1.41
CA ALA A 19 44.97 -52.44 -0.93
C ALA A 19 43.53 -52.87 -0.67
N THR A 20 43.07 -52.64 0.55
CA THR A 20 41.67 -52.84 0.94
C THR A 20 40.96 -51.51 0.75
N PHE A 21 39.95 -51.48 0.00
CA PHE A 21 39.06 -50.34 -0.11
C PHE A 21 37.63 -50.79 0.21
N TYR A 22 36.91 -49.90 0.84
CA TYR A 22 35.51 -50.13 1.14
C TYR A 22 34.67 -49.43 0.11
N VAL A 23 33.69 -50.15 -0.43
CA VAL A 23 32.65 -49.57 -1.28
C VAL A 23 31.42 -49.44 -0.42
N GLU A 24 31.08 -48.21 -0.14
CA GLU A 24 29.91 -47.89 0.66
C GLU A 24 28.85 -47.27 -0.23
N PRO A 25 27.59 -47.73 -0.17
CA PRO A 25 26.50 -47.11 -0.91
C PRO A 25 26.29 -45.68 -0.36
N ARG A 26 25.90 -44.79 -1.28
CA ARG A 26 25.58 -43.40 -0.91
C ARG A 26 24.40 -43.36 0.04
N PRO A 27 24.44 -42.49 1.06
CA PRO A 27 23.25 -42.22 1.87
C PRO A 27 22.09 -41.70 1.02
N VAL A 28 20.89 -42.04 1.44
CA VAL A 28 19.64 -41.57 0.85
C VAL A 28 19.02 -40.53 1.77
N ILE A 29 18.67 -39.40 1.23
CA ILE A 29 17.97 -38.32 1.94
C ILE A 29 16.69 -37.95 1.22
N SER A 30 15.67 -37.57 1.98
CA SER A 30 14.40 -37.06 1.43
C SER A 30 13.93 -35.91 2.31
N ILE A 31 13.58 -34.80 1.66
CA ILE A 31 13.03 -33.62 2.35
C ILE A 31 11.56 -33.93 2.70
N GLN A 32 11.24 -33.76 3.97
CA GLN A 32 9.89 -33.95 4.53
C GLN A 32 9.18 -32.64 4.74
N GLN A 33 9.93 -31.58 5.07
CA GLN A 33 9.46 -30.19 5.18
C GLN A 33 10.54 -29.27 4.61
N PRO A 34 10.11 -28.14 3.99
CA PRO A 34 8.73 -27.66 3.85
C PRO A 34 7.91 -28.47 2.84
N GLY A 35 6.57 -28.41 3.00
CA GLY A 35 5.64 -28.84 1.95
C GLY A 35 5.62 -27.84 0.79
N ASN A 36 4.61 -27.95 -0.10
CA ASN A 36 4.51 -27.08 -1.28
C ASN A 36 4.19 -25.61 -0.96
N VAL A 37 3.65 -25.33 0.24
CA VAL A 37 3.27 -23.99 0.69
C VAL A 37 3.73 -23.74 2.11
N VAL A 38 4.42 -22.63 2.34
CA VAL A 38 4.85 -22.13 3.65
C VAL A 38 4.05 -20.87 3.99
N LYS A 39 3.50 -20.83 5.21
CA LYS A 39 2.65 -19.74 5.71
C LYS A 39 3.33 -18.88 6.77
N THR A 40 4.60 -19.15 7.05
CA THR A 40 5.41 -18.48 8.07
C THR A 40 6.55 -17.69 7.42
N SER A 41 7.03 -16.67 8.13
CA SER A 41 8.14 -15.82 7.69
C SER A 41 9.51 -16.51 7.67
N PHE A 42 9.63 -17.64 8.32
CA PHE A 42 10.83 -18.47 8.34
C PHE A 42 10.43 -19.91 8.04
N VAL A 43 11.37 -20.69 7.50
CA VAL A 43 11.15 -22.10 7.20
C VAL A 43 12.05 -22.97 8.06
N GLU A 44 11.47 -24.06 8.57
CA GLU A 44 12.22 -25.19 9.11
C GLU A 44 12.32 -26.26 8.03
N VAL A 45 13.53 -26.74 7.80
CA VAL A 45 13.82 -27.82 6.85
C VAL A 45 14.01 -29.09 7.63
N HIS A 46 13.18 -30.10 7.34
CA HIS A 46 13.27 -31.43 7.91
C HIS A 46 13.59 -32.42 6.80
N TRP A 47 14.53 -33.32 7.03
CA TRP A 47 14.84 -34.39 6.09
C TRP A 47 15.02 -35.72 6.82
N SER A 48 14.75 -36.80 6.11
CA SER A 48 15.14 -38.13 6.56
C SER A 48 16.53 -38.48 6.04
N TYR A 49 17.28 -39.22 6.81
CA TYR A 49 18.57 -39.78 6.42
C TYR A 49 18.56 -41.30 6.62
N SER A 50 18.99 -42.03 5.61
CA SER A 50 19.19 -43.48 5.71
C SER A 50 20.46 -43.90 4.96
N ASN A 51 21.17 -44.88 5.51
CA ASN A 51 22.32 -45.50 4.86
C ASN A 51 22.25 -47.00 5.07
N VAL A 52 22.29 -47.76 3.99
CA VAL A 52 22.25 -49.23 3.97
C VAL A 52 23.45 -49.81 4.78
N GLY A 53 24.58 -49.12 4.79
CA GLY A 53 25.76 -49.50 5.60
C GLY A 53 25.64 -49.23 7.09
N GLY A 54 24.51 -48.67 7.58
CA GLY A 54 24.26 -48.37 8.99
C GLY A 54 25.05 -47.17 9.54
N THR A 55 25.81 -46.46 8.72
CA THR A 55 26.55 -45.27 9.13
C THR A 55 25.65 -44.07 9.33
N THR A 56 25.89 -43.29 10.38
CA THR A 56 25.12 -42.10 10.72
C THR A 56 25.58 -40.90 9.93
N GLN A 57 24.69 -39.90 9.83
CA GLN A 57 25.03 -38.60 9.29
C GLN A 57 26.11 -37.93 10.14
N SER A 58 27.14 -37.36 9.51
CA SER A 58 28.18 -36.57 10.18
C SER A 58 27.98 -35.07 9.92
N ARG A 59 27.45 -34.72 8.76
CA ARG A 59 27.13 -33.34 8.41
C ARG A 59 26.06 -33.30 7.34
N ALA A 60 25.30 -32.17 7.28
CA ALA A 60 24.43 -31.83 6.16
C ALA A 60 24.63 -30.36 5.80
N ARG A 61 24.51 -30.08 4.50
CA ARG A 61 24.48 -28.72 3.95
C ARG A 61 23.11 -28.46 3.42
N VAL A 62 22.48 -27.38 3.88
CA VAL A 62 21.16 -26.92 3.50
C VAL A 62 21.30 -25.57 2.83
N GLU A 63 20.80 -25.45 1.62
CA GLU A 63 20.85 -24.24 0.81
C GLU A 63 19.45 -23.79 0.46
N LEU A 64 19.19 -22.47 0.54
CA LEU A 64 17.94 -21.84 0.13
C LEU A 64 18.18 -20.99 -1.11
N TYR A 65 17.34 -21.17 -2.10
CA TYR A 65 17.35 -20.40 -3.34
C TYR A 65 16.05 -19.66 -3.54
N LEU A 66 16.12 -18.43 -4.04
CA LEU A 66 14.99 -17.63 -4.51
C LEU A 66 14.81 -17.83 -6.03
N GLY A 67 13.57 -18.07 -6.48
CA GLY A 67 13.24 -18.21 -7.91
C GLY A 67 13.98 -19.32 -8.61
N GLY A 68 14.52 -20.30 -7.87
CA GLY A 68 15.18 -21.49 -8.38
C GLY A 68 16.71 -21.41 -8.53
N ASN A 69 17.31 -20.25 -8.78
CA ASN A 69 18.75 -20.13 -9.10
C ASN A 69 19.54 -19.15 -8.21
N GLN A 70 18.90 -18.22 -7.55
CA GLN A 70 19.58 -17.25 -6.69
C GLN A 70 19.79 -17.86 -5.30
N LEU A 71 21.01 -18.19 -4.93
CA LEU A 71 21.37 -18.65 -3.57
C LEU A 71 21.16 -17.48 -2.60
N VAL A 72 20.37 -17.72 -1.55
CA VAL A 72 20.01 -16.73 -0.52
C VAL A 72 20.67 -17.05 0.80
N GLU A 73 20.71 -18.34 1.16
CA GLU A 73 21.27 -18.78 2.43
C GLU A 73 21.90 -20.17 2.31
N THR A 74 22.95 -20.41 3.08
CA THR A 74 23.56 -21.72 3.28
C THR A 74 23.74 -21.96 4.77
N GLN A 75 23.29 -23.11 5.25
CA GLN A 75 23.49 -23.57 6.62
C GLN A 75 24.18 -24.93 6.62
N GLU A 76 25.13 -25.13 7.54
CA GLU A 76 25.74 -26.44 7.77
C GLU A 76 25.25 -26.98 9.11
N VAL A 77 24.82 -28.23 9.11
CA VAL A 77 24.42 -28.98 10.30
C VAL A 77 25.45 -30.06 10.55
N THR A 78 26.10 -30.01 11.69
CA THR A 78 27.09 -31.01 12.12
C THR A 78 26.41 -32.08 12.97
N GLY A 79 26.85 -33.34 12.81
CA GLY A 79 26.28 -34.47 13.52
C GLY A 79 25.01 -35.05 12.88
N PRO A 80 24.25 -35.85 13.65
CA PRO A 80 23.11 -36.61 13.15
C PRO A 80 21.82 -35.80 13.04
N GLY A 81 21.83 -34.48 13.30
CA GLY A 81 20.65 -33.62 13.23
C GLY A 81 20.06 -33.56 11.83
N THR A 82 18.73 -33.68 11.73
CA THR A 82 17.97 -33.68 10.46
C THR A 82 16.95 -32.58 10.40
N ILE A 83 17.13 -31.53 11.21
CA ILE A 83 16.25 -30.37 11.28
C ILE A 83 17.11 -29.11 11.37
N VAL A 84 16.75 -28.08 10.57
CA VAL A 84 17.36 -26.77 10.67
C VAL A 84 16.34 -25.68 10.37
N ARG A 85 16.34 -24.62 11.16
CA ARG A 85 15.59 -23.40 10.90
C ARG A 85 16.48 -22.42 10.14
N LEU A 86 16.06 -22.03 8.93
CA LEU A 86 16.74 -21.02 8.15
C LEU A 86 16.46 -19.62 8.72
N LYS A 87 17.41 -18.71 8.55
CA LYS A 87 17.39 -17.36 9.11
C LYS A 87 16.81 -16.32 8.14
N THR A 88 16.76 -16.68 6.86
CA THR A 88 16.23 -15.81 5.81
C THR A 88 14.75 -15.55 6.05
N TYR A 89 14.37 -14.26 6.07
CA TYR A 89 12.99 -13.84 6.07
C TYR A 89 12.38 -14.08 4.67
N LEU A 90 11.35 -14.92 4.61
CA LEU A 90 10.68 -15.27 3.36
C LEU A 90 9.72 -14.18 2.95
N GLU A 91 9.73 -13.80 1.67
CA GLU A 91 8.79 -12.82 1.12
C GLU A 91 7.49 -13.49 0.69
N ASN A 92 6.36 -12.85 0.99
CA ASN A 92 5.04 -13.33 0.57
C ASN A 92 4.92 -13.37 -0.96
N SER A 93 4.20 -14.36 -1.48
CA SER A 93 3.98 -14.58 -2.93
C SER A 93 5.25 -14.87 -3.74
N ARG A 94 6.34 -15.28 -3.06
CA ARG A 94 7.58 -15.73 -3.72
C ARG A 94 7.68 -17.25 -3.71
N THR A 95 8.46 -17.76 -4.66
CA THR A 95 8.81 -19.19 -4.74
C THR A 95 10.26 -19.38 -4.34
N TYR A 96 10.48 -20.33 -3.46
CA TYR A 96 11.81 -20.72 -2.99
C TYR A 96 12.06 -22.21 -3.28
N ARG A 97 13.33 -22.58 -3.31
CA ARG A 97 13.78 -23.96 -3.42
C ARG A 97 14.82 -24.25 -2.34
N VAL A 98 14.55 -25.26 -1.54
CA VAL A 98 15.50 -25.81 -0.57
C VAL A 98 16.25 -26.97 -1.23
N VAL A 99 17.55 -27.04 -0.95
CA VAL A 99 18.45 -28.10 -1.42
C VAL A 99 19.19 -28.65 -0.20
N VAL A 100 19.17 -29.96 -0.03
CA VAL A 100 19.86 -30.64 1.07
C VAL A 100 20.84 -31.66 0.49
N LYS A 101 22.05 -31.71 1.07
CA LYS A 101 23.08 -32.71 0.79
C LYS A 101 23.71 -33.13 2.11
N ALA A 102 23.80 -34.42 2.39
CA ALA A 102 24.35 -34.93 3.63
C ALA A 102 25.53 -35.83 3.36
N ALA A 103 26.43 -35.94 4.32
CA ALA A 103 27.56 -36.90 4.32
C ALA A 103 27.53 -37.78 5.56
N ASN A 104 27.97 -39.03 5.41
CA ASN A 104 28.12 -39.96 6.53
C ASN A 104 29.46 -39.74 7.28
N THR A 105 29.68 -40.51 8.33
CA THR A 105 30.92 -40.46 9.13
C THR A 105 32.18 -40.85 8.35
N HIS A 106 32.05 -41.53 7.22
CA HIS A 106 33.16 -41.88 6.32
C HIS A 106 33.38 -40.86 5.19
N GLY A 107 32.59 -39.76 5.18
CA GLY A 107 32.69 -38.70 4.18
C GLY A 107 31.96 -39.00 2.84
N VAL A 108 31.21 -40.11 2.76
CA VAL A 108 30.43 -40.41 1.53
C VAL A 108 29.19 -39.53 1.49
N GLU A 109 29.06 -38.79 0.38
CA GLU A 109 27.99 -37.83 0.21
C GLU A 109 26.75 -38.44 -0.46
N SER A 110 25.55 -38.00 -0.02
CA SER A 110 24.28 -38.34 -0.64
C SER A 110 24.12 -37.72 -2.03
N LEU A 111 23.12 -38.16 -2.80
CA LEU A 111 22.59 -37.36 -3.86
C LEU A 111 21.89 -36.14 -3.28
N VAL A 112 21.72 -35.10 -4.10
CA VAL A 112 21.03 -33.87 -3.73
C VAL A 112 19.54 -34.11 -3.66
N ALA A 113 18.91 -33.80 -2.53
CA ALA A 113 17.46 -33.68 -2.42
C ALA A 113 17.06 -32.21 -2.56
N ASN A 114 15.97 -31.95 -3.24
CA ASN A 114 15.44 -30.60 -3.37
C ASN A 114 13.92 -30.57 -3.26
N GLN A 115 13.39 -29.45 -2.76
CA GLN A 115 11.98 -29.18 -2.61
C GLN A 115 11.69 -27.72 -2.95
N THR A 116 10.77 -27.50 -3.88
CA THR A 116 10.29 -26.16 -4.22
C THR A 116 8.99 -25.88 -3.46
N PHE A 117 8.85 -24.66 -2.92
CA PHE A 117 7.68 -24.24 -2.19
C PHE A 117 7.34 -22.77 -2.47
N GLY A 118 6.05 -22.45 -2.44
CA GLY A 118 5.55 -21.07 -2.48
C GLY A 118 5.32 -20.54 -1.07
N VAL A 119 5.52 -19.24 -0.87
CA VAL A 119 5.19 -18.56 0.38
C VAL A 119 3.84 -17.88 0.22
N GLN A 120 2.87 -18.22 1.06
CA GLN A 120 1.52 -17.66 1.09
C GLN A 120 1.12 -17.38 2.54
N TYR A 121 1.31 -16.16 2.98
CA TYR A 121 0.89 -15.78 4.32
C TYR A 121 -0.62 -15.77 4.44
N GLU A 122 -1.13 -16.22 5.57
CA GLU A 122 -2.52 -16.03 5.92
C GLU A 122 -2.84 -14.53 5.98
N LYS A 123 -4.02 -14.17 5.49
CA LYS A 123 -4.50 -12.77 5.47
C LYS A 123 -5.28 -12.47 6.74
N PRO A 124 -5.22 -11.22 7.25
CA PRO A 124 -6.11 -10.77 8.29
C PRO A 124 -7.57 -10.79 7.81
N PRO A 125 -8.56 -10.80 8.71
CA PRO A 125 -9.96 -10.67 8.33
C PRO A 125 -10.21 -9.39 7.51
N VAL A 126 -11.16 -9.47 6.58
CA VAL A 126 -11.58 -8.30 5.80
C VAL A 126 -12.25 -7.30 6.75
N PRO A 127 -11.83 -6.02 6.75
CA PRO A 127 -12.45 -5.01 7.59
C PRO A 127 -13.88 -4.67 7.14
N ASN A 128 -14.74 -4.32 8.10
CA ASN A 128 -16.03 -3.71 7.83
C ASN A 128 -15.85 -2.20 7.72
N VAL A 129 -16.32 -1.60 6.62
CA VAL A 129 -16.20 -0.17 6.35
C VAL A 129 -17.59 0.46 6.34
N TYR A 130 -17.74 1.49 7.15
CA TYR A 130 -18.93 2.33 7.22
C TYR A 130 -18.52 3.72 6.78
N SER A 131 -19.25 4.28 5.82
CA SER A 131 -19.03 5.63 5.31
C SER A 131 -20.37 6.34 5.24
N GLU A 132 -20.41 7.58 5.70
CA GLU A 132 -21.59 8.43 5.66
C GLU A 132 -21.19 9.88 5.41
N TRP A 133 -22.03 10.62 4.72
CA TRP A 133 -21.87 12.06 4.57
C TRP A 133 -22.41 12.77 5.79
N ASP A 134 -21.59 13.61 6.39
CA ASP A 134 -21.97 14.50 7.48
C ASP A 134 -22.27 15.90 6.90
N ASP A 135 -23.55 16.23 6.80
CA ASP A 135 -24.01 17.49 6.20
C ASP A 135 -23.83 18.70 7.16
N GLU A 136 -23.47 18.51 8.42
CA GLU A 136 -23.12 19.59 9.34
C GLU A 136 -21.63 19.93 9.23
N ALA A 137 -20.79 18.92 9.18
CA ALA A 137 -19.34 19.07 9.10
C ALA A 137 -18.84 19.23 7.65
N GLY A 138 -19.65 18.87 6.65
CA GLY A 138 -19.23 18.89 5.25
C GLY A 138 -18.12 17.92 4.92
N CYS A 139 -18.15 16.73 5.50
CA CYS A 139 -17.14 15.70 5.30
C CYS A 139 -17.76 14.31 5.16
N VAL A 140 -16.98 13.35 4.71
CA VAL A 140 -17.34 11.94 4.84
C VAL A 140 -16.72 11.41 6.12
N ARG A 141 -17.54 10.88 7.01
CA ARG A 141 -17.08 10.09 8.15
C ARG A 141 -16.84 8.65 7.72
N VAL A 142 -15.61 8.19 7.83
CA VAL A 142 -15.23 6.80 7.53
C VAL A 142 -14.87 6.11 8.83
N ARG A 143 -15.58 5.01 9.15
CA ARG A 143 -15.30 4.17 10.30
C ARG A 143 -14.95 2.77 9.83
N VAL A 144 -13.80 2.28 10.28
CA VAL A 144 -13.29 0.95 9.99
C VAL A 144 -13.39 0.09 11.24
N VAL A 145 -13.94 -1.11 11.11
CA VAL A 145 -14.01 -2.10 12.19
C VAL A 145 -13.33 -3.38 11.72
N ASN A 146 -12.24 -3.74 12.37
CA ASN A 146 -11.51 -4.97 12.07
C ASN A 146 -12.08 -6.12 12.93
N PRO A 147 -12.67 -7.17 12.31
CA PRO A 147 -13.14 -8.33 13.04
C PRO A 147 -12.00 -9.06 13.74
N ALA A 148 -12.32 -9.75 14.83
CA ALA A 148 -11.37 -10.66 15.47
C ALA A 148 -10.95 -11.78 14.49
N PRO A 149 -9.68 -12.16 14.45
CA PRO A 149 -9.22 -13.23 13.57
C PRO A 149 -9.77 -14.59 14.04
N ALA A 150 -10.02 -15.49 13.08
CA ALA A 150 -10.26 -16.89 13.40
C ALA A 150 -9.00 -17.53 14.02
N ALA A 151 -9.16 -18.63 14.73
CA ALA A 151 -8.05 -19.36 15.33
C ALA A 151 -6.96 -19.68 14.30
N GLY A 152 -5.71 -19.34 14.63
CA GLY A 152 -4.54 -19.56 13.76
C GLY A 152 -4.38 -18.54 12.60
N LYS A 153 -5.23 -17.54 12.49
CA LYS A 153 -5.09 -16.46 11.50
C LYS A 153 -4.54 -15.18 12.14
N PRO A 154 -3.77 -14.38 11.39
CA PRO A 154 -3.21 -13.13 11.90
C PRO A 154 -4.31 -12.08 12.13
N ALA A 155 -4.13 -11.24 13.14
CA ALA A 155 -4.94 -10.06 13.35
C ALA A 155 -4.50 -8.93 12.41
N ALA A 156 -5.41 -8.00 12.12
CA ALA A 156 -5.04 -6.71 11.55
C ALA A 156 -4.31 -5.87 12.61
N VAL A 157 -3.27 -5.14 12.21
CA VAL A 157 -2.52 -4.23 13.10
C VAL A 157 -2.71 -2.77 12.71
N ARG A 158 -3.04 -2.50 11.44
CA ARG A 158 -3.30 -1.16 10.93
C ARG A 158 -4.14 -1.22 9.66
N ASN A 159 -4.72 -0.07 9.29
CA ASN A 159 -5.47 0.09 8.06
C ASN A 159 -4.91 1.26 7.25
N ARG A 160 -4.76 1.06 5.95
CA ARG A 160 -4.57 2.12 4.97
C ARG A 160 -5.91 2.45 4.36
N VAL A 161 -6.25 3.73 4.28
CA VAL A 161 -7.49 4.22 3.69
C VAL A 161 -7.18 5.09 2.48
N GLU A 162 -7.82 4.78 1.37
CA GLU A 162 -7.69 5.49 0.10
C GLU A 162 -9.07 5.89 -0.41
N ARG A 163 -9.15 7.02 -1.11
CA ARG A 163 -10.36 7.52 -1.77
C ARG A 163 -10.20 7.52 -3.28
N SER A 164 -11.28 7.23 -3.97
CA SER A 164 -11.45 7.43 -5.40
C SER A 164 -12.69 8.25 -5.68
N ASP A 165 -12.53 9.28 -6.51
CA ASP A 165 -13.61 10.17 -6.95
C ASP A 165 -14.02 9.89 -8.42
N ASP A 166 -13.48 8.84 -9.04
CA ASP A 166 -13.61 8.52 -10.47
C ASP A 166 -14.02 7.05 -10.74
N GLY A 167 -14.70 6.43 -9.77
CA GLY A 167 -15.18 5.06 -9.89
C GLY A 167 -14.06 4.00 -9.78
N GLY A 168 -12.98 4.31 -9.04
CA GLY A 168 -11.88 3.37 -8.76
C GLY A 168 -10.76 3.39 -9.80
N ARG A 169 -10.73 4.35 -10.72
CA ARG A 169 -9.66 4.49 -11.71
C ARG A 169 -8.37 5.03 -11.09
N THR A 170 -8.51 6.05 -10.25
CA THR A 170 -7.40 6.63 -9.48
C THR A 170 -7.71 6.60 -7.99
N TRP A 171 -6.67 6.48 -7.17
CA TRP A 171 -6.79 6.39 -5.72
C TRP A 171 -5.86 7.38 -5.03
N THR A 172 -6.43 8.18 -4.14
CA THR A 172 -5.69 9.12 -3.28
C THR A 172 -5.59 8.53 -1.88
N ILE A 173 -4.39 8.48 -1.33
CA ILE A 173 -4.17 8.02 0.05
C ILE A 173 -4.66 9.12 0.99
N ILE A 174 -5.56 8.77 1.93
CA ILE A 174 -6.01 9.64 3.00
C ILE A 174 -5.13 9.42 4.23
N THR A 175 -4.91 8.17 4.58
CA THR A 175 -4.00 7.79 5.67
C THR A 175 -3.41 6.40 5.41
N GLU A 176 -2.15 6.22 5.80
CA GLU A 176 -1.49 4.91 5.73
C GLU A 176 -1.55 4.14 7.05
N ASP A 177 -1.91 4.80 8.13
CA ASP A 177 -1.80 4.25 9.49
C ASP A 177 -3.03 4.56 10.36
N LEU A 178 -4.23 4.23 9.85
CA LEU A 178 -5.42 4.26 10.68
C LEU A 178 -5.36 3.09 11.68
N PRO A 179 -5.52 3.36 12.98
CA PRO A 179 -5.55 2.31 14.00
C PRO A 179 -6.60 1.23 13.72
N VAL A 180 -6.41 0.07 14.32
CA VAL A 180 -7.41 -1.00 14.32
C VAL A 180 -8.72 -0.48 14.90
N SER A 181 -9.82 -0.70 14.17
CA SER A 181 -11.15 -0.18 14.52
C SER A 181 -11.17 1.34 14.72
N GLY A 182 -10.47 2.08 13.88
CA GLY A 182 -10.40 3.53 13.90
C GLY A 182 -11.44 4.23 13.04
N ALA A 183 -11.48 5.56 13.15
CA ALA A 183 -12.32 6.43 12.33
C ALA A 183 -11.54 7.66 11.87
N LEU A 184 -11.97 8.25 10.76
CA LEU A 184 -11.44 9.50 10.22
C LEU A 184 -12.55 10.33 9.57
N SER A 185 -12.32 11.63 9.43
CA SER A 185 -13.16 12.56 8.66
C SER A 185 -12.42 13.00 7.40
N ASP A 186 -13.03 12.76 6.24
CA ASP A 186 -12.48 13.16 4.95
C ASP A 186 -13.17 14.43 4.46
N TYR A 187 -12.55 15.56 4.70
CA TYR A 187 -13.04 16.87 4.28
C TYR A 187 -12.76 17.18 2.80
N GLU A 188 -11.92 16.38 2.15
CA GLU A 188 -11.61 16.54 0.73
C GLU A 188 -12.53 15.72 -0.20
N ALA A 189 -13.40 14.88 0.36
CA ALA A 189 -14.39 14.15 -0.44
C ALA A 189 -15.27 15.10 -1.25
N LEU A 190 -15.71 14.67 -2.43
CA LEU A 190 -16.71 15.41 -3.19
C LEU A 190 -17.98 15.59 -2.35
N SER A 191 -18.64 16.75 -2.46
CA SER A 191 -19.93 17.00 -1.80
C SER A 191 -21.12 16.54 -2.64
N HIS A 192 -20.90 16.14 -3.89
CA HIS A 192 -21.93 15.59 -4.77
C HIS A 192 -21.31 14.57 -5.74
N GLY A 193 -22.02 13.45 -5.97
CA GLY A 193 -21.56 12.35 -6.81
C GLY A 193 -21.23 11.10 -6.01
N ALA A 194 -20.54 10.16 -6.63
CA ALA A 194 -20.13 8.91 -5.99
C ALA A 194 -18.65 8.95 -5.57
N VAL A 195 -18.38 8.58 -4.33
CA VAL A 195 -17.04 8.47 -3.78
C VAL A 195 -16.82 7.02 -3.33
N SER A 196 -15.68 6.45 -3.65
CA SER A 196 -15.32 5.10 -3.22
C SER A 196 -14.17 5.12 -2.23
N TYR A 197 -14.28 4.35 -1.15
CA TYR A 197 -13.22 4.15 -0.17
C TYR A 197 -12.68 2.73 -0.26
N ARG A 198 -11.36 2.61 -0.38
CA ARG A 198 -10.64 1.34 -0.32
C ARG A 198 -9.88 1.27 0.99
N VAL A 199 -10.14 0.23 1.76
CA VAL A 199 -9.46 -0.01 3.03
C VAL A 199 -8.64 -1.28 2.92
N THR A 200 -7.35 -1.17 3.22
CA THR A 200 -6.40 -2.27 3.26
C THR A 200 -5.99 -2.52 4.69
N ALA A 201 -6.48 -3.62 5.28
CA ALA A 201 -6.05 -4.08 6.60
C ALA A 201 -4.77 -4.92 6.47
N THR A 202 -3.71 -4.53 7.17
CA THR A 202 -2.40 -5.20 7.16
C THR A 202 -2.17 -5.89 8.49
N SER A 203 -1.58 -7.10 8.48
CA SER A 203 -1.16 -7.86 9.65
C SER A 203 0.32 -7.61 9.98
N ASP A 204 0.81 -8.18 11.10
CA ASP A 204 2.24 -8.20 11.45
C ASP A 204 3.10 -8.89 10.40
N LEU A 205 2.56 -9.90 9.73
CA LEU A 205 3.16 -10.48 8.54
C LEU A 205 2.81 -9.59 7.33
N PRO A 206 3.63 -9.53 6.28
CA PRO A 206 3.35 -8.73 5.08
C PRO A 206 2.21 -9.35 4.24
N SER A 207 1.05 -9.46 4.85
CA SER A 207 -0.21 -9.89 4.25
C SER A 207 -1.30 -8.87 4.53
N SER A 208 -2.26 -8.76 3.61
CA SER A 208 -3.33 -7.79 3.74
C SER A 208 -4.65 -8.30 3.16
N SER A 209 -5.74 -7.77 3.69
CA SER A 209 -7.09 -7.89 3.15
C SER A 209 -7.61 -6.53 2.71
N VAL A 210 -8.35 -6.49 1.61
CA VAL A 210 -8.83 -5.24 1.00
C VAL A 210 -10.34 -5.30 0.85
N VAL A 211 -10.99 -4.17 1.11
CA VAL A 211 -12.41 -3.95 0.83
C VAL A 211 -12.60 -2.58 0.19
N THR A 212 -13.57 -2.48 -0.70
CA THR A 212 -13.97 -1.20 -1.31
C THR A 212 -15.45 -0.96 -0.99
N LYS A 213 -15.75 0.26 -0.58
CA LYS A 213 -17.11 0.73 -0.26
C LYS A 213 -17.40 2.00 -1.05
N GLU A 214 -18.48 2.00 -1.81
CA GLU A 214 -18.99 3.18 -2.51
C GLU A 214 -20.02 3.91 -1.65
N LEU A 215 -20.01 5.24 -1.71
CA LEU A 215 -20.94 6.14 -1.05
C LEU A 215 -21.46 7.17 -2.07
N PRO A 216 -22.75 7.16 -2.41
CA PRO A 216 -23.38 8.28 -3.11
C PRO A 216 -23.54 9.46 -2.15
N ILE A 217 -23.25 10.67 -2.61
CA ILE A 217 -23.37 11.90 -1.84
C ILE A 217 -24.24 12.88 -2.64
N GLU A 218 -25.20 13.49 -1.97
CA GLU A 218 -26.15 14.44 -2.56
C GLU A 218 -26.28 15.70 -1.69
N SER A 219 -25.18 16.42 -1.48
CA SER A 219 -25.25 17.72 -0.79
C SER A 219 -25.54 18.83 -1.80
N TRP A 220 -26.51 19.69 -1.45
CA TRP A 220 -26.92 20.85 -2.25
C TRP A 220 -26.25 22.17 -1.80
N ALA A 221 -25.40 22.10 -0.79
CA ALA A 221 -24.63 23.23 -0.33
C ALA A 221 -23.35 23.44 -1.17
N MET A 222 -22.94 24.69 -1.34
CA MET A 222 -21.54 25.00 -1.62
C MET A 222 -20.76 24.94 -0.31
N TRP A 223 -19.58 24.36 -0.33
CA TRP A 223 -18.74 24.21 0.83
C TRP A 223 -17.40 24.91 0.66
N LEU A 224 -17.01 25.71 1.64
CA LEU A 224 -15.67 26.27 1.71
C LEU A 224 -15.00 25.72 2.98
N GLY A 225 -13.84 25.09 2.82
CA GLY A 225 -13.04 24.52 3.91
C GLY A 225 -11.65 25.13 3.94
N GLY A 226 -11.10 25.28 5.15
CA GLY A 226 -9.73 25.78 5.37
C GLY A 226 -9.12 25.19 6.63
N GLY A 227 -7.89 25.61 6.95
CA GLY A 227 -7.14 25.14 8.10
C GLY A 227 -6.60 23.71 7.93
N GLU A 228 -6.26 23.10 9.06
CA GLU A 228 -5.71 21.75 9.05
C GLU A 228 -6.69 20.75 8.43
N ASN A 229 -6.24 20.01 7.43
CA ASN A 229 -7.05 19.04 6.66
C ASN A 229 -8.39 19.59 6.17
N PHE A 230 -8.50 20.91 5.96
CA PHE A 230 -9.73 21.62 5.56
C PHE A 230 -10.90 21.44 6.54
N GLY A 231 -10.59 21.17 7.83
CA GLY A 231 -11.58 20.85 8.86
C GLY A 231 -12.44 22.03 9.33
N LEU A 232 -12.00 23.27 9.14
CA LEU A 232 -12.84 24.45 9.35
C LEU A 232 -13.70 24.64 8.09
N THR A 233 -14.96 24.19 8.15
CA THR A 233 -15.89 24.22 7.01
C THR A 233 -17.03 25.21 7.20
N VAL A 234 -17.43 25.86 6.12
CA VAL A 234 -18.59 26.74 6.07
C VAL A 234 -19.50 26.32 4.92
N PRO A 235 -20.75 25.89 5.20
CA PRO A 235 -21.75 25.63 4.17
C PRO A 235 -22.43 26.92 3.73
N LEU A 236 -22.51 27.11 2.43
CA LEU A 236 -23.30 28.18 1.80
C LEU A 236 -24.56 27.55 1.21
N ARG A 237 -25.65 27.52 2.00
CA ARG A 237 -26.88 26.76 1.69
C ARG A 237 -28.01 27.63 1.15
N TRP A 238 -28.12 28.88 1.61
CA TRP A 238 -29.24 29.74 1.32
C TRP A 238 -28.92 30.65 0.17
N ASP A 239 -29.72 30.55 -0.89
CA ASP A 239 -29.56 31.26 -2.15
C ASP A 239 -28.11 31.26 -2.69
N PRO A 240 -27.48 30.07 -2.78
CA PRO A 240 -26.10 30.00 -3.17
C PRO A 240 -25.93 30.30 -4.67
N LEU A 241 -25.11 31.29 -4.96
CA LEU A 241 -24.75 31.64 -6.33
C LEU A 241 -23.25 31.55 -6.52
N HIS A 242 -22.82 31.05 -7.66
CA HIS A 242 -21.42 31.10 -8.04
C HIS A 242 -21.27 31.59 -9.48
N SER A 243 -20.25 32.40 -9.72
CA SER A 243 -19.78 32.72 -11.06
C SER A 243 -18.32 32.32 -11.21
N CYS A 244 -17.96 31.87 -12.40
CA CYS A 244 -16.62 31.43 -12.71
C CYS A 244 -16.06 32.23 -13.89
N LYS A 245 -14.90 32.84 -13.68
CA LYS A 245 -14.12 33.51 -14.74
C LYS A 245 -12.87 32.71 -15.01
N THR A 246 -12.60 32.38 -16.25
CA THR A 246 -11.40 31.65 -16.67
C THR A 246 -10.67 32.43 -17.76
N GLY A 247 -9.35 32.42 -17.69
CA GLY A 247 -8.53 33.12 -18.67
C GLY A 247 -7.06 32.82 -18.62
N LEU A 248 -6.29 33.57 -19.35
CA LEU A 248 -4.86 33.64 -19.23
C LEU A 248 -4.47 34.91 -18.50
N VAL A 249 -3.54 34.85 -17.60
CA VAL A 249 -3.01 36.01 -16.85
C VAL A 249 -2.52 37.08 -17.84
N ASN A 250 -2.83 38.36 -17.59
CA ASN A 250 -2.40 39.49 -18.37
C ASN A 250 -2.84 39.46 -19.87
N ARG A 251 -3.95 38.80 -20.16
CA ARG A 251 -4.51 38.78 -21.51
C ARG A 251 -5.01 40.16 -21.92
N LYS A 252 -4.37 40.75 -22.95
CA LYS A 252 -4.75 42.06 -23.49
C LYS A 252 -4.71 42.06 -25.03
N ILE A 253 -5.63 42.77 -25.62
CA ILE A 253 -5.64 43.01 -27.08
C ILE A 253 -5.02 44.38 -27.35
N HIS A 254 -3.90 44.41 -28.00
CA HIS A 254 -3.21 45.62 -28.42
C HIS A 254 -3.58 45.96 -29.85
N ARG A 255 -3.88 47.20 -30.08
CA ARG A 255 -4.21 47.72 -31.41
C ARG A 255 -3.07 48.61 -31.90
N PHE A 256 -2.42 48.19 -32.96
CA PHE A 256 -1.28 48.88 -33.54
C PHE A 256 -1.75 49.66 -34.78
N ALA A 257 -1.18 50.84 -35.00
CA ALA A 257 -1.43 51.64 -36.22
C ALA A 257 -1.01 50.83 -37.46
N GLY A 258 -1.85 50.90 -38.50
CA GLY A 258 -1.65 50.18 -39.77
C GLY A 258 -2.13 48.73 -39.77
N ARG A 259 -2.73 48.20 -38.64
CA ARG A 259 -3.38 46.89 -38.59
C ARG A 259 -4.88 47.03 -38.47
N THR A 260 -5.62 46.26 -39.24
CA THR A 260 -7.09 46.22 -39.17
C THR A 260 -7.63 45.40 -37.99
N LYS A 261 -6.82 44.48 -37.45
CA LYS A 261 -7.18 43.62 -36.31
C LYS A 261 -6.16 43.80 -35.17
N GLY A 262 -6.66 43.66 -33.93
CA GLY A 262 -5.80 43.66 -32.72
C GLY A 262 -4.92 42.41 -32.63
N VAL A 263 -3.84 42.53 -31.90
CA VAL A 263 -2.94 41.44 -31.57
C VAL A 263 -3.12 41.10 -30.09
N GLU A 264 -3.41 39.85 -29.80
CA GLU A 264 -3.49 39.35 -28.42
C GLU A 264 -2.09 39.15 -27.85
N MET A 265 -1.87 39.64 -26.64
CA MET A 265 -0.71 39.33 -25.79
C MET A 265 -1.26 38.80 -24.49
N SER A 266 -0.74 37.67 -24.02
CA SER A 266 -1.15 37.02 -22.77
C SER A 266 0.04 36.30 -22.11
N GLY A 267 -0.03 36.16 -20.80
CA GLY A 267 0.85 35.26 -20.05
C GLY A 267 0.55 33.78 -20.35
N LYS A 268 1.41 32.90 -19.89
CA LYS A 268 1.23 31.45 -20.06
C LYS A 268 0.39 30.80 -18.95
N HIS A 269 0.27 31.49 -17.80
CA HIS A 269 -0.46 30.96 -16.65
C HIS A 269 -1.97 31.08 -16.84
N ARG A 270 -2.66 30.02 -16.43
CA ARG A 270 -4.13 30.00 -16.36
C ARG A 270 -4.57 30.70 -15.10
N GLU A 271 -5.63 31.46 -15.19
CA GLU A 271 -6.32 32.09 -14.07
C GLU A 271 -7.77 31.61 -14.04
N LYS A 272 -8.22 31.20 -12.86
CA LYS A 272 -9.62 30.86 -12.64
C LYS A 272 -10.05 31.47 -11.31
N THR A 273 -10.98 32.40 -11.41
CA THR A 273 -11.56 33.10 -10.25
C THR A 273 -13.03 32.67 -10.10
N LEU A 274 -13.41 32.38 -8.87
CA LEU A 274 -14.79 32.07 -8.52
C LEU A 274 -15.31 33.20 -7.61
N SER A 275 -16.47 33.73 -7.93
CA SER A 275 -17.21 34.63 -7.05
C SER A 275 -18.40 33.86 -6.50
N LEU A 276 -18.39 33.65 -5.17
CA LEU A 276 -19.42 32.94 -4.44
C LEU A 276 -20.29 33.94 -3.71
N SER A 277 -21.59 33.71 -3.62
CA SER A 277 -22.46 34.49 -2.75
C SER A 277 -23.52 33.58 -2.13
N ALA A 278 -23.94 33.95 -0.93
CA ALA A 278 -25.03 33.30 -0.23
C ALA A 278 -25.69 34.29 0.75
N VAL A 279 -26.84 33.93 1.26
CA VAL A 279 -27.54 34.66 2.30
C VAL A 279 -27.45 33.88 3.59
N LEU A 280 -27.03 34.53 4.67
CA LEU A 280 -27.10 34.00 6.04
C LEU A 280 -28.06 34.89 6.84
N THR A 281 -28.49 34.38 8.00
CA THR A 281 -29.34 35.14 8.95
C THR A 281 -28.62 35.29 10.29
N ASP A 282 -29.14 36.16 11.17
CA ASP A 282 -28.58 36.31 12.51
C ASP A 282 -28.63 34.99 13.32
N GLU A 283 -29.49 34.04 12.95
CA GLU A 283 -29.52 32.67 13.51
C GLU A 283 -28.31 31.83 13.13
N ASN A 284 -27.61 32.21 12.06
CA ASN A 284 -26.38 31.53 11.59
C ASN A 284 -25.11 32.27 12.07
N TRP A 285 -25.14 32.86 13.24
CA TRP A 285 -24.02 33.64 13.77
C TRP A 285 -22.73 32.84 13.87
N ASP A 286 -22.82 31.58 14.22
CA ASP A 286 -21.69 30.65 14.26
C ASP A 286 -21.01 30.46 12.88
N LEU A 287 -21.79 30.42 11.82
CA LEU A 287 -21.26 30.32 10.45
C LEU A 287 -20.58 31.63 10.01
N LEU A 288 -21.12 32.77 10.41
CA LEU A 288 -20.50 34.07 10.15
C LEU A 288 -19.14 34.17 10.83
N GLN A 289 -19.06 33.75 12.11
CA GLN A 289 -17.80 33.72 12.87
C GLN A 289 -16.78 32.76 12.22
N ARG A 290 -17.20 31.55 11.84
CA ARG A 290 -16.33 30.60 11.13
C ARG A 290 -15.83 31.15 9.80
N LEU A 291 -16.67 31.90 9.08
CA LEU A 291 -16.28 32.51 7.81
C LEU A 291 -15.25 33.61 8.02
N GLU A 292 -15.42 34.43 9.06
CA GLU A 292 -14.45 35.44 9.46
C GLU A 292 -13.13 34.79 9.88
N GLU A 293 -13.17 33.76 10.72
CA GLU A 293 -11.99 33.00 11.14
C GLU A 293 -11.28 32.36 9.93
N LEU A 294 -12.06 31.79 9.00
CA LEU A 294 -11.54 31.19 7.78
C LEU A 294 -10.82 32.24 6.90
N SER A 295 -11.30 33.47 6.87
CA SER A 295 -10.69 34.55 6.07
C SER A 295 -9.27 34.93 6.52
N TYR A 296 -8.90 34.64 7.75
CA TYR A 296 -7.57 34.91 8.32
C TYR A 296 -6.59 33.75 8.16
N LEU A 297 -7.06 32.58 7.68
CA LEU A 297 -6.19 31.44 7.47
C LEU A 297 -5.37 31.54 6.17
N PRO A 298 -4.18 30.95 6.14
CA PRO A 298 -3.41 30.87 4.90
C PRO A 298 -4.02 29.86 3.90
N ALA A 299 -3.79 30.09 2.61
CA ALA A 299 -4.12 29.12 1.56
C ALA A 299 -3.31 27.82 1.73
N PRO A 300 -3.78 26.67 1.15
CA PRO A 300 -4.95 26.57 0.30
C PRO A 300 -6.25 26.37 1.08
N PHE A 301 -7.34 26.81 0.48
CA PHE A 301 -8.71 26.49 0.87
C PHE A 301 -9.29 25.47 -0.11
N LEU A 302 -10.35 24.79 0.29
CA LEU A 302 -11.05 23.82 -0.53
C LEU A 302 -12.48 24.28 -0.81
N TYR A 303 -12.80 24.59 -2.06
CA TYR A 303 -14.15 24.82 -2.51
C TYR A 303 -14.75 23.55 -3.12
N ARG A 304 -16.00 23.24 -2.76
CA ARG A 304 -16.79 22.12 -3.31
C ARG A 304 -18.22 22.58 -3.57
N ASP A 305 -18.85 22.03 -4.63
CA ASP A 305 -20.18 22.45 -5.02
C ASP A 305 -21.12 21.28 -5.37
N PRO A 306 -22.44 21.53 -5.48
CA PRO A 306 -23.44 20.53 -5.84
C PRO A 306 -23.29 19.97 -7.26
N MET A 307 -22.37 20.49 -8.08
CA MET A 307 -22.06 19.96 -9.41
C MET A 307 -20.90 18.95 -9.39
N GLY A 308 -20.43 18.56 -8.21
CA GLY A 308 -19.31 17.63 -8.05
C GLY A 308 -17.94 18.23 -8.34
N ARG A 309 -17.81 19.56 -8.30
CA ARG A 309 -16.50 20.22 -8.46
C ARG A 309 -15.79 20.33 -7.13
N ARG A 310 -14.47 20.18 -7.20
CA ARG A 310 -13.55 20.40 -6.10
C ARG A 310 -12.37 21.24 -6.61
N VAL A 311 -12.13 22.39 -5.96
CA VAL A 311 -11.11 23.35 -6.37
C VAL A 311 -10.33 23.81 -5.16
N TYR A 312 -9.01 23.66 -5.23
CA TYR A 312 -8.10 24.28 -4.25
C TYR A 312 -7.94 25.76 -4.64
N CYS A 313 -8.12 26.63 -3.66
CA CYS A 313 -8.16 28.05 -3.94
C CYS A 313 -7.52 28.90 -2.81
N SER A 314 -7.22 30.12 -3.15
CA SER A 314 -6.88 31.19 -2.21
C SER A 314 -8.10 32.10 -2.06
N VAL A 315 -8.46 32.47 -0.85
CA VAL A 315 -9.50 33.48 -0.59
C VAL A 315 -8.89 34.84 -0.79
N ARG A 316 -9.44 35.61 -1.74
CA ARG A 316 -8.98 36.98 -2.04
C ARG A 316 -9.71 38.03 -1.20
N ASP A 317 -11.03 37.85 -1.03
CA ASP A 317 -11.87 38.79 -0.31
C ASP A 317 -13.10 38.09 0.24
N VAL A 318 -13.52 38.54 1.44
CA VAL A 318 -14.77 38.13 2.10
C VAL A 318 -15.51 39.38 2.50
N SER A 319 -16.69 39.59 1.98
CA SER A 319 -17.57 40.73 2.27
C SER A 319 -18.84 40.22 2.95
N LEU A 320 -19.21 40.85 4.07
CA LEU A 320 -20.36 40.52 4.89
C LEU A 320 -21.22 41.79 5.03
N ASP A 321 -22.27 41.91 4.25
CA ASP A 321 -23.15 43.06 4.20
C ASP A 321 -24.45 42.73 4.96
N ARG A 322 -24.72 43.37 6.09
CA ARG A 322 -25.95 43.19 6.89
C ARG A 322 -27.06 44.09 6.46
N ALA A 323 -28.21 43.54 6.06
CA ALA A 323 -29.43 44.28 5.84
C ALA A 323 -30.20 44.53 7.16
N LEU A 324 -31.01 45.58 7.21
CA LEU A 324 -31.87 45.89 8.34
C LEU A 324 -32.86 44.75 8.69
N SER A 325 -33.16 43.87 7.74
CA SER A 325 -34.03 42.70 7.93
C SER A 325 -33.34 41.52 8.70
N GLY A 326 -32.11 41.68 9.21
CA GLY A 326 -31.37 40.62 9.88
C GLY A 326 -30.78 39.59 8.89
N LYS A 327 -30.74 39.90 7.59
CA LYS A 327 -30.11 39.08 6.56
C LYS A 327 -28.69 39.56 6.29
N TRP A 328 -27.76 38.65 6.15
CA TRP A 328 -26.37 38.89 5.78
C TRP A 328 -26.16 38.44 4.34
N GLN A 329 -25.76 39.35 3.46
CA GLN A 329 -25.27 39.00 2.13
C GLN A 329 -23.81 38.68 2.23
N VAL A 330 -23.46 37.43 2.03
CA VAL A 330 -22.08 36.91 1.98
C VAL A 330 -21.59 36.96 0.55
N LYS A 331 -20.42 37.54 0.31
CA LYS A 331 -19.71 37.47 -0.98
C LYS A 331 -18.26 37.04 -0.70
N ILE A 332 -17.78 36.07 -1.46
CA ILE A 332 -16.43 35.53 -1.33
C ILE A 332 -15.79 35.45 -2.71
N GLU A 333 -14.63 36.03 -2.87
CA GLU A 333 -13.83 35.88 -4.08
C GLU A 333 -12.67 34.92 -3.81
N VAL A 334 -12.59 33.87 -4.63
CA VAL A 334 -11.53 32.87 -4.54
C VAL A 334 -10.84 32.68 -5.89
N GLU A 335 -9.56 32.41 -5.86
CA GLU A 335 -8.74 32.09 -7.03
C GLU A 335 -8.16 30.70 -6.91
N GLU A 336 -8.26 29.91 -7.98
CA GLU A 336 -7.68 28.55 -8.03
C GLU A 336 -6.16 28.61 -7.85
N VAL A 337 -5.64 27.73 -6.99
CA VAL A 337 -4.21 27.59 -6.73
C VAL A 337 -3.85 26.10 -6.77
N ASP A 338 -2.56 25.81 -6.88
CA ASP A 338 -2.06 24.47 -6.71
C ASP A 338 -2.19 24.01 -5.23
N ARG A 339 -2.29 22.69 -5.02
CA ARG A 339 -2.38 22.06 -3.70
C ARG A 339 -1.02 22.07 -2.98
#